data_f286a0a7eeedbe1727ec31d07da9bb94
#
_entry.id   f286a0a7eeedbe1727ec31d07da9bb94
#
_cell.length_a   1.000
_cell.length_b   1.000
_cell.length_c   1.000
_cell.angle_alpha   90.00
_cell.angle_beta   90.00
_cell.angle_gamma   90.00
#
_symmetry.space_group_name_H-M   'P 1'
#
loop_
_entity.id
_entity.type
_entity.pdbx_description
1 polymer ?
#
loop_
_entity_poly.entity_id
_entity_poly.type
_entity_poly.pdbx_seq_one_letter_code
_entity_poly.pdbx_strand_id
1 'polypeptide(L)'
;GRGMRRADCKEEVAKLFFEASAEAESCFGDGSLYVEKLIENPRHIEFQILADDLGNIIHLGERDCSMQRRNQKILEEAPAWQLGDELRKAMGRAAVKAAEAAGYKGAGTVEFIVDKDDNFYFIEMNTRIQVEHPVTEMVTGINLVREQLRIASGLPLSIRQEDVKTDGHAIECRITAEKIYDGFAPCPGKISFLHLPAGHGVRVDSALYTGCEISPYYDSMVAKVIVKGDTRLEAIRKMRRALGEMIIEGVDTILPIQYLLMYNSDFMRGRYDTGFVSRHMEELLSIYEKAGGKDESVKQSV
;
A
#
# COMPACT_ATOMS: atom_id res chain seq x y z
N GLY A 1 -11.61 0.57 8.64
CA GLY A 1 -10.76 1.53 9.28
C GLY A 1 -11.44 2.72 9.95
N ARG A 2 -12.70 3.03 9.62
CA ARG A 2 -13.39 4.17 10.21
C ARG A 2 -14.10 3.73 11.52
N GLY A 3 -14.05 4.57 12.56
CA GLY A 3 -14.72 4.31 13.83
C GLY A 3 -13.92 3.48 14.84
N MET A 4 -12.77 2.92 14.46
CA MET A 4 -11.91 2.19 15.41
C MET A 4 -11.45 3.08 16.56
N ARG A 5 -11.44 2.52 17.77
CA ARG A 5 -10.93 3.16 18.98
C ARG A 5 -9.93 2.24 19.66
N ARG A 6 -8.79 2.79 20.07
CA ARG A 6 -7.79 2.10 20.87
C ARG A 6 -8.02 2.39 22.34
N ALA A 7 -8.12 1.37 23.16
CA ALA A 7 -8.12 1.47 24.60
C ALA A 7 -6.77 0.92 25.13
N ASP A 8 -6.04 1.74 25.86
CA ASP A 8 -4.75 1.37 26.43
C ASP A 8 -4.90 0.78 27.85
N CYS A 9 -6.05 0.98 28.49
CA CYS A 9 -6.38 0.40 29.77
C CYS A 9 -7.87 0.03 29.86
N LYS A 10 -8.19 -0.83 30.85
CA LYS A 10 -9.55 -1.37 31.04
C LYS A 10 -10.58 -0.27 31.33
N GLU A 11 -10.17 0.79 32.00
CA GLU A 11 -11.01 1.90 32.42
C GLU A 11 -11.52 2.72 31.24
N GLU A 12 -10.78 2.77 30.15
CA GLU A 12 -11.15 3.49 28.93
C GLU A 12 -12.15 2.74 28.06
N VAL A 13 -12.19 1.40 28.15
CA VAL A 13 -12.96 0.54 27.23
C VAL A 13 -14.42 0.96 27.16
N ALA A 14 -15.07 1.14 28.31
CA ALA A 14 -16.51 1.47 28.34
C ALA A 14 -16.80 2.80 27.63
N LYS A 15 -16.02 3.85 27.92
CA LYS A 15 -16.18 5.17 27.30
C LYS A 15 -16.00 5.09 25.78
N LEU A 16 -14.88 4.51 25.34
CA LEU A 16 -14.52 4.40 23.92
C LEU A 16 -15.49 3.50 23.15
N PHE A 17 -16.04 2.47 23.80
CA PHE A 17 -17.07 1.61 23.23
C PHE A 17 -18.34 2.40 22.93
N PHE A 18 -18.85 3.18 23.89
CA PHE A 18 -20.04 4.01 23.68
C PHE A 18 -19.84 5.07 22.60
N GLU A 19 -18.66 5.73 22.56
CA GLU A 19 -18.34 6.71 21.53
C GLU A 19 -18.30 6.07 20.12
N ALA A 20 -17.67 4.92 19.99
CA ALA A 20 -17.57 4.20 18.72
C ALA A 20 -18.94 3.66 18.27
N SER A 21 -19.76 3.15 19.21
CA SER A 21 -21.11 2.66 18.92
C SER A 21 -22.02 3.79 18.41
N ALA A 22 -21.98 4.95 19.06
CA ALA A 22 -22.77 6.12 18.64
C ALA A 22 -22.37 6.63 17.25
N GLU A 23 -21.06 6.62 16.94
CA GLU A 23 -20.55 6.97 15.61
C GLU A 23 -20.99 5.94 14.55
N ALA A 24 -20.89 4.65 14.85
CA ALA A 24 -21.31 3.58 13.96
C ALA A 24 -22.82 3.65 13.66
N GLU A 25 -23.65 3.84 14.69
CA GLU A 25 -25.10 4.02 14.54
C GLU A 25 -25.42 5.23 13.65
N SER A 26 -24.76 6.36 13.89
CA SER A 26 -24.97 7.58 13.11
C SER A 26 -24.54 7.45 11.64
N CYS A 27 -23.44 6.75 11.38
CA CYS A 27 -22.85 6.65 10.03
C CYS A 27 -23.42 5.51 9.20
N PHE A 28 -23.82 4.40 9.85
CA PHE A 28 -24.15 3.13 9.19
C PHE A 28 -25.53 2.58 9.56
N GLY A 29 -26.20 3.17 10.56
CA GLY A 29 -27.49 2.68 11.06
C GLY A 29 -27.39 1.40 11.89
N ASP A 30 -26.18 1.03 12.32
CA ASP A 30 -25.91 -0.13 13.19
C ASP A 30 -24.74 0.21 14.13
N GLY A 31 -25.05 0.26 15.43
CA GLY A 31 -24.09 0.54 16.50
C GLY A 31 -23.36 -0.69 17.04
N SER A 32 -23.50 -1.84 16.41
CA SER A 32 -22.80 -3.07 16.81
C SER A 32 -21.30 -2.93 16.73
N LEU A 33 -20.59 -3.40 17.75
CA LEU A 33 -19.13 -3.37 17.84
C LEU A 33 -18.60 -4.71 18.30
N TYR A 34 -17.35 -4.98 17.97
CA TYR A 34 -16.58 -6.07 18.57
C TYR A 34 -15.22 -5.53 19.08
N VAL A 35 -14.60 -6.27 19.99
CA VAL A 35 -13.32 -5.92 20.60
C VAL A 35 -12.28 -6.89 20.11
N GLU A 36 -11.18 -6.33 19.60
CA GLU A 36 -10.03 -7.11 19.11
C GLU A 36 -8.82 -6.90 20.01
N LYS A 37 -7.96 -7.92 20.11
CA LYS A 37 -6.65 -7.77 20.73
C LYS A 37 -5.81 -6.80 19.91
N LEU A 38 -5.34 -5.74 20.55
CA LEU A 38 -4.38 -4.82 19.92
C LEU A 38 -3.01 -5.51 19.76
N ILE A 39 -2.52 -5.56 18.55
CA ILE A 39 -1.13 -5.94 18.26
C ILE A 39 -0.33 -4.65 18.07
N GLU A 40 0.66 -4.45 18.93
CA GLU A 40 1.47 -3.23 18.90
C GLU A 40 2.55 -3.31 17.81
N ASN A 41 2.69 -2.20 17.07
CA ASN A 41 3.70 -2.03 16.02
C ASN A 41 3.80 -3.23 15.06
N PRO A 42 2.66 -3.73 14.52
CA PRO A 42 2.68 -4.88 13.63
C PRO A 42 3.24 -4.52 12.26
N ARG A 43 3.72 -5.54 11.55
CA ARG A 43 3.87 -5.47 10.09
C ARG A 43 2.56 -5.87 9.43
N HIS A 44 2.20 -5.22 8.34
CA HIS A 44 1.04 -5.57 7.53
C HIS A 44 1.51 -6.33 6.30
N ILE A 45 1.27 -7.62 6.30
CA ILE A 45 1.70 -8.53 5.23
C ILE A 45 0.46 -9.14 4.59
N GLU A 46 0.42 -9.17 3.26
CA GLU A 46 -0.73 -9.69 2.53
C GLU A 46 -0.31 -10.62 1.41
N PHE A 47 -1.15 -11.60 1.08
CA PHE A 47 -0.88 -12.59 0.04
C PHE A 47 -1.85 -12.45 -1.12
N GLN A 48 -1.30 -12.33 -2.34
CA GLN A 48 -2.10 -12.32 -3.55
C GLN A 48 -2.63 -13.71 -3.88
N ILE A 49 -3.93 -13.86 -3.99
CA ILE A 49 -4.62 -15.09 -4.36
C ILE A 49 -5.13 -15.02 -5.79
N LEU A 50 -5.05 -16.13 -6.49
CA LEU A 50 -5.81 -16.43 -7.71
C LEU A 50 -6.54 -17.77 -7.52
N ALA A 51 -7.82 -17.81 -7.88
CA ALA A 51 -8.65 -19.00 -7.77
C ALA A 51 -9.58 -19.13 -8.98
N ASP A 52 -9.66 -20.31 -9.60
CA ASP A 52 -10.54 -20.58 -10.74
C ASP A 52 -11.79 -21.38 -10.38
N ASP A 53 -12.67 -21.60 -11.37
CA ASP A 53 -13.89 -22.39 -11.21
C ASP A 53 -13.66 -23.89 -11.08
N LEU A 54 -12.45 -24.37 -11.34
CA LEU A 54 -12.09 -25.79 -11.29
C LEU A 54 -11.51 -26.21 -9.93
N GLY A 55 -11.45 -25.29 -8.98
CA GLY A 55 -10.91 -25.52 -7.63
C GLY A 55 -9.40 -25.34 -7.51
N ASN A 56 -8.74 -24.81 -8.54
CA ASN A 56 -7.33 -24.45 -8.41
C ASN A 56 -7.21 -23.12 -7.67
N ILE A 57 -6.47 -23.11 -6.57
CA ILE A 57 -6.19 -21.92 -5.77
C ILE A 57 -4.70 -21.84 -5.53
N ILE A 58 -4.11 -20.70 -5.88
CA ILE A 58 -2.67 -20.43 -5.71
C ILE A 58 -2.45 -19.07 -5.06
N HIS A 59 -1.28 -18.89 -4.44
CA HIS A 59 -0.80 -17.57 -4.06
C HIS A 59 0.39 -17.14 -4.92
N LEU A 60 0.50 -15.85 -5.18
CA LEU A 60 1.58 -15.25 -5.98
C LEU A 60 2.67 -14.59 -5.12
N GLY A 61 2.82 -15.03 -3.87
CA GLY A 61 3.70 -14.40 -2.90
C GLY A 61 3.00 -13.25 -2.15
N GLU A 62 3.80 -12.63 -1.29
CA GLU A 62 3.35 -11.58 -0.39
C GLU A 62 3.81 -10.19 -0.82
N ARG A 63 3.09 -9.20 -0.26
CA ARG A 63 3.46 -7.79 -0.24
C ARG A 63 3.61 -7.33 1.21
N ASP A 64 4.57 -6.45 1.46
CA ASP A 64 4.65 -5.68 2.70
C ASP A 64 3.96 -4.34 2.50
N CYS A 65 2.90 -4.11 3.25
CA CYS A 65 2.07 -2.90 3.20
C CYS A 65 2.14 -2.12 4.52
N SER A 66 3.22 -2.29 5.29
CA SER A 66 3.36 -1.66 6.60
C SER A 66 3.57 -0.15 6.54
N MET A 67 4.04 0.39 5.42
CA MET A 67 4.23 1.84 5.27
C MET A 67 2.90 2.55 5.08
N GLN A 68 2.32 2.99 6.19
CA GLN A 68 0.97 3.55 6.26
C GLN A 68 0.95 4.91 6.95
N ARG A 69 0.02 5.76 6.53
CA ARG A 69 -0.36 6.99 7.22
C ARG A 69 -1.84 6.93 7.58
N ARG A 70 -2.16 6.98 8.88
CA ARG A 70 -3.55 6.88 9.37
C ARG A 70 -4.29 5.66 8.81
N ASN A 71 -3.64 4.51 8.83
CA ASN A 71 -4.12 3.23 8.26
C ASN A 71 -4.32 3.22 6.73
N GLN A 72 -3.81 4.21 6.01
CA GLN A 72 -3.78 4.21 4.55
C GLN A 72 -2.39 3.82 4.08
N LYS A 73 -2.29 2.78 3.26
CA LYS A 73 -1.06 2.35 2.60
C LYS A 73 -0.55 3.49 1.71
N ILE A 74 0.72 3.85 1.81
CA ILE A 74 1.34 4.90 0.98
C ILE A 74 2.52 4.37 0.17
N LEU A 75 3.13 3.27 0.64
CA LEU A 75 4.22 2.58 -0.03
C LEU A 75 4.09 1.08 0.24
N GLU A 76 4.32 0.27 -0.79
CA GLU A 76 4.28 -1.18 -0.74
C GLU A 76 5.51 -1.80 -1.39
N GLU A 77 5.94 -2.96 -0.86
CA GLU A 77 7.07 -3.74 -1.38
C GLU A 77 6.68 -5.19 -1.65
N ALA A 78 7.30 -5.80 -2.64
CA ALA A 78 7.27 -7.25 -2.88
C ALA A 78 8.66 -7.76 -3.30
N PRO A 79 9.11 -8.89 -2.73
CA PRO A 79 8.58 -9.58 -1.55
C PRO A 79 8.82 -8.79 -0.25
N ALA A 80 8.18 -9.19 0.84
CA ALA A 80 8.42 -8.61 2.17
C ALA A 80 9.86 -8.89 2.62
N TRP A 81 10.66 -7.83 2.79
CA TRP A 81 12.10 -7.94 3.03
C TRP A 81 12.48 -8.68 4.31
N GLN A 82 11.72 -8.48 5.37
CA GLN A 82 11.99 -9.05 6.68
C GLN A 82 11.30 -10.39 6.97
N LEU A 83 10.58 -10.94 6.01
CA LEU A 83 9.83 -12.18 6.21
C LEU A 83 10.72 -13.39 5.96
N GLY A 84 10.95 -14.20 6.99
CA GLY A 84 11.70 -15.45 6.88
C GLY A 84 10.95 -16.49 6.03
N ASP A 85 11.68 -17.37 5.36
CA ASP A 85 11.11 -18.33 4.39
C ASP A 85 10.07 -19.27 5.01
N GLU A 86 10.28 -19.72 6.24
CA GLU A 86 9.33 -20.63 6.91
C GLU A 86 8.03 -19.91 7.27
N LEU A 87 8.11 -18.66 7.73
CA LEU A 87 6.95 -17.84 8.01
C LEU A 87 6.20 -17.52 6.72
N ARG A 88 6.91 -17.14 5.64
CA ARG A 88 6.35 -16.91 4.31
C ARG A 88 5.55 -18.11 3.81
N LYS A 89 6.12 -19.31 3.91
CA LYS A 89 5.43 -20.55 3.53
C LYS A 89 4.20 -20.83 4.39
N ALA A 90 4.31 -20.61 5.71
CA ALA A 90 3.19 -20.82 6.63
C ALA A 90 2.02 -19.88 6.33
N MET A 91 2.32 -18.59 6.13
CA MET A 91 1.32 -17.57 5.78
C MET A 91 0.71 -17.83 4.40
N GLY A 92 1.51 -18.19 3.39
CA GLY A 92 1.01 -18.55 2.06
C GLY A 92 0.02 -19.71 2.10
N ARG A 93 0.33 -20.78 2.86
CA ARG A 93 -0.61 -21.88 3.09
C ARG A 93 -1.88 -21.43 3.81
N ALA A 94 -1.77 -20.54 4.78
CA ALA A 94 -2.92 -20.00 5.50
C ALA A 94 -3.81 -19.15 4.58
N ALA A 95 -3.20 -18.36 3.69
CA ALA A 95 -3.92 -17.56 2.70
C ALA A 95 -4.71 -18.41 1.70
N VAL A 96 -4.09 -19.47 1.17
CA VAL A 96 -4.79 -20.46 0.30
C VAL A 96 -5.93 -21.11 1.05
N LYS A 97 -5.71 -21.58 2.28
CA LYS A 97 -6.75 -22.18 3.13
C LYS A 97 -7.94 -21.23 3.37
N ALA A 98 -7.67 -19.95 3.61
CA ALA A 98 -8.75 -18.97 3.80
C ALA A 98 -9.60 -18.82 2.52
N ALA A 99 -8.96 -18.77 1.36
CA ALA A 99 -9.64 -18.70 0.06
C ALA A 99 -10.43 -19.98 -0.25
N GLU A 100 -9.89 -21.17 0.07
CA GLU A 100 -10.57 -22.45 -0.05
C GLU A 100 -11.84 -22.50 0.82
N ALA A 101 -11.71 -22.12 2.09
CA ALA A 101 -12.83 -22.12 3.04
C ALA A 101 -13.96 -21.17 2.63
N ALA A 102 -13.61 -20.09 1.93
CA ALA A 102 -14.57 -19.13 1.39
C ALA A 102 -15.17 -19.56 0.03
N GLY A 103 -14.68 -20.62 -0.59
CA GLY A 103 -15.06 -21.00 -1.96
C GLY A 103 -14.75 -19.90 -2.96
N TYR A 104 -13.62 -19.17 -2.75
CA TYR A 104 -13.29 -17.97 -3.48
C TYR A 104 -12.95 -18.23 -4.95
N LYS A 105 -13.32 -17.28 -5.82
CA LYS A 105 -13.01 -17.27 -7.26
C LYS A 105 -12.58 -15.87 -7.69
N GLY A 106 -11.57 -15.79 -8.54
CA GLY A 106 -11.02 -14.54 -9.04
C GLY A 106 -9.66 -14.19 -8.43
N ALA A 107 -9.26 -12.93 -8.58
CA ALA A 107 -8.10 -12.37 -7.93
C ALA A 107 -8.52 -11.70 -6.60
N GLY A 108 -7.93 -12.13 -5.50
CA GLY A 108 -8.19 -11.60 -4.16
C GLY A 108 -6.92 -11.51 -3.34
N THR A 109 -7.01 -10.93 -2.18
CA THR A 109 -5.88 -10.76 -1.26
C THR A 109 -6.29 -11.15 0.14
N VAL A 110 -5.47 -11.94 0.81
CA VAL A 110 -5.61 -12.26 2.24
C VAL A 110 -4.62 -11.43 3.03
N GLU A 111 -5.13 -10.62 3.96
CA GLU A 111 -4.35 -9.70 4.77
C GLU A 111 -4.08 -10.27 6.17
N PHE A 112 -2.85 -10.08 6.63
CA PHE A 112 -2.38 -10.48 7.95
C PHE A 112 -1.63 -9.33 8.64
N ILE A 113 -1.66 -9.32 9.97
CA ILE A 113 -0.69 -8.60 10.79
C ILE A 113 0.30 -9.59 11.37
N VAL A 114 1.58 -9.18 11.42
CA VAL A 114 2.67 -9.96 11.98
C VAL A 114 3.25 -9.19 13.15
N ASP A 115 3.29 -9.80 14.34
CA ASP A 115 3.85 -9.18 15.54
C ASP A 115 5.38 -9.26 15.56
N LYS A 116 5.98 -8.69 16.61
CA LYS A 116 7.45 -8.67 16.82
C LYS A 116 8.07 -10.04 17.03
N ASP A 117 7.27 -11.04 17.38
CA ASP A 117 7.69 -12.42 17.67
C ASP A 117 7.41 -13.35 16.49
N ASP A 118 7.12 -12.77 15.31
CA ASP A 118 6.77 -13.46 14.05
C ASP A 118 5.48 -14.31 14.13
N ASN A 119 4.60 -14.05 15.10
CA ASN A 119 3.26 -14.60 15.06
C ASN A 119 2.40 -13.80 14.06
N PHE A 120 1.63 -14.49 13.24
CA PHE A 120 0.75 -13.85 12.28
C PHE A 120 -0.72 -14.09 12.61
N TYR A 121 -1.54 -13.08 12.32
CA TYR A 121 -2.97 -13.07 12.60
C TYR A 121 -3.71 -12.64 11.33
N PHE A 122 -4.72 -13.41 10.95
CA PHE A 122 -5.62 -13.05 9.85
C PHE A 122 -6.42 -11.79 10.20
N ILE A 123 -6.53 -10.86 9.26
CA ILE A 123 -7.38 -9.67 9.39
C ILE A 123 -8.64 -9.85 8.54
N GLU A 124 -8.45 -9.91 7.23
CA GLU A 124 -9.54 -9.95 6.27
C GLU A 124 -9.11 -10.55 4.93
N MET A 125 -10.10 -10.82 4.08
CA MET A 125 -9.87 -11.12 2.67
C MET A 125 -10.54 -10.05 1.81
N ASN A 126 -9.75 -9.39 0.97
CA ASN A 126 -10.25 -8.48 -0.04
C ASN A 126 -10.60 -9.25 -1.31
N THR A 127 -11.90 -9.31 -1.62
CA THR A 127 -12.45 -10.08 -2.75
C THR A 127 -12.43 -9.29 -4.05
N ARG A 128 -11.32 -8.63 -4.34
CA ARG A 128 -11.07 -7.78 -5.51
C ARG A 128 -9.57 -7.65 -5.75
N ILE A 129 -9.20 -7.11 -6.91
CA ILE A 129 -7.84 -6.62 -7.13
C ILE A 129 -7.58 -5.40 -6.23
N GLN A 130 -6.36 -5.27 -5.73
CA GLN A 130 -5.94 -4.14 -4.90
C GLN A 130 -5.08 -3.15 -5.68
N VAL A 131 -4.91 -1.94 -5.14
CA VAL A 131 -4.10 -0.86 -5.72
C VAL A 131 -2.68 -1.33 -5.95
N GLU A 132 -2.10 -2.02 -4.97
CA GLU A 132 -0.72 -2.48 -4.86
C GLU A 132 -0.40 -3.79 -5.62
N HIS A 133 -1.36 -4.30 -6.42
CA HIS A 133 -1.11 -5.49 -7.26
C HIS A 133 0.12 -5.37 -8.21
N PRO A 134 0.50 -4.17 -8.68
CA PRO A 134 1.62 -4.03 -9.60
C PRO A 134 2.95 -4.53 -9.06
N VAL A 135 3.23 -4.41 -7.74
CA VAL A 135 4.51 -4.95 -7.20
C VAL A 135 4.58 -6.46 -7.32
N THR A 136 3.45 -7.17 -7.17
CA THR A 136 3.37 -8.61 -7.41
C THR A 136 3.58 -8.93 -8.89
N GLU A 137 2.94 -8.19 -9.81
CA GLU A 137 3.13 -8.36 -11.25
C GLU A 137 4.60 -8.16 -11.65
N MET A 138 5.27 -7.15 -11.09
CA MET A 138 6.67 -6.83 -11.41
C MET A 138 7.63 -7.93 -10.99
N VAL A 139 7.43 -8.57 -9.83
CA VAL A 139 8.33 -9.61 -9.34
C VAL A 139 7.99 -11.01 -9.84
N THR A 140 6.73 -11.26 -10.25
CA THR A 140 6.32 -12.59 -10.73
C THR A 140 6.25 -12.69 -12.25
N GLY A 141 6.10 -11.55 -12.95
CA GLY A 141 5.83 -11.51 -14.39
C GLY A 141 4.40 -11.93 -14.76
N ILE A 142 3.52 -12.13 -13.80
CA ILE A 142 2.14 -12.59 -14.00
C ILE A 142 1.23 -11.38 -14.09
N ASN A 143 0.45 -11.27 -15.17
CA ASN A 143 -0.55 -10.21 -15.35
C ASN A 143 -1.86 -10.60 -14.66
N LEU A 144 -2.14 -9.97 -13.51
CA LEU A 144 -3.30 -10.27 -12.67
C LEU A 144 -4.64 -9.94 -13.33
N VAL A 145 -4.70 -8.84 -14.07
CA VAL A 145 -5.92 -8.45 -14.78
C VAL A 145 -6.24 -9.46 -15.90
N ARG A 146 -5.23 -9.93 -16.60
CA ARG A 146 -5.41 -11.00 -17.60
C ARG A 146 -5.94 -12.27 -16.95
N GLU A 147 -5.40 -12.68 -15.80
CA GLU A 147 -5.90 -13.86 -15.08
C GLU A 147 -7.33 -13.67 -14.58
N GLN A 148 -7.71 -12.48 -14.10
CA GLN A 148 -9.10 -12.16 -13.75
C GLN A 148 -10.04 -12.37 -14.95
N LEU A 149 -9.68 -11.87 -16.14
CA LEU A 149 -10.48 -12.02 -17.36
C LEU A 149 -10.58 -13.49 -17.79
N ARG A 150 -9.49 -14.25 -17.68
CA ARG A 150 -9.49 -15.70 -17.96
C ARG A 150 -10.44 -16.46 -17.04
N ILE A 151 -10.32 -16.24 -15.72
CA ILE A 151 -11.17 -16.87 -14.71
C ILE A 151 -12.64 -16.50 -14.95
N ALA A 152 -12.94 -15.23 -15.16
CA ALA A 152 -14.30 -14.75 -15.45
C ALA A 152 -14.89 -15.33 -16.74
N SER A 153 -14.04 -15.78 -17.67
CA SER A 153 -14.44 -16.48 -18.91
C SER A 153 -14.58 -18.00 -18.72
N GLY A 154 -14.47 -18.51 -17.49
CA GLY A 154 -14.54 -19.94 -17.18
C GLY A 154 -13.31 -20.75 -17.58
N LEU A 155 -12.18 -20.07 -17.86
CA LEU A 155 -10.92 -20.74 -18.19
C LEU A 155 -10.14 -21.09 -16.91
N PRO A 156 -9.36 -22.19 -16.91
CA PRO A 156 -8.48 -22.51 -15.80
C PRO A 156 -7.38 -21.44 -15.64
N LEU A 157 -6.78 -21.41 -14.44
CA LEU A 157 -5.54 -20.64 -14.22
C LEU A 157 -4.49 -21.02 -15.29
N SER A 158 -3.74 -20.03 -15.77
CA SER A 158 -2.70 -20.27 -16.76
C SER A 158 -1.39 -20.79 -16.17
N ILE A 159 -1.30 -20.83 -14.84
CA ILE A 159 -0.11 -21.15 -14.06
C ILE A 159 -0.48 -22.03 -12.86
N ARG A 160 0.48 -22.84 -12.40
CA ARG A 160 0.37 -23.64 -11.19
C ARG A 160 1.22 -23.06 -10.08
N GLN A 161 1.00 -23.45 -8.83
CA GLN A 161 1.74 -22.93 -7.69
C GLN A 161 3.27 -23.13 -7.83
N GLU A 162 3.71 -24.25 -8.35
CA GLU A 162 5.13 -24.56 -8.56
C GLU A 162 5.79 -23.72 -9.66
N ASP A 163 5.02 -23.09 -10.54
CA ASP A 163 5.50 -22.23 -11.61
C ASP A 163 5.67 -20.77 -11.14
N VAL A 164 5.11 -20.42 -9.98
CA VAL A 164 5.22 -19.07 -9.40
C VAL A 164 6.64 -18.86 -8.89
N LYS A 165 7.33 -17.91 -9.48
CA LYS A 165 8.69 -17.51 -9.09
C LYS A 165 8.70 -16.01 -8.78
N THR A 166 9.40 -15.66 -7.72
CA THR A 166 9.68 -14.26 -7.39
C THR A 166 11.10 -13.93 -7.86
N ASP A 167 11.22 -12.90 -8.68
CA ASP A 167 12.48 -12.42 -9.24
C ASP A 167 12.68 -10.95 -8.89
N GLY A 168 13.80 -10.63 -8.23
CA GLY A 168 14.14 -9.29 -7.80
C GLY A 168 13.26 -8.74 -6.67
N HIS A 169 13.14 -7.43 -6.63
CA HIS A 169 12.38 -6.69 -5.62
C HIS A 169 11.67 -5.50 -6.26
N ALA A 170 10.40 -5.31 -5.94
CA ALA A 170 9.61 -4.19 -6.43
C ALA A 170 9.13 -3.29 -5.29
N ILE A 171 9.04 -2.00 -5.56
CA ILE A 171 8.50 -0.98 -4.64
C ILE A 171 7.47 -0.19 -5.42
N GLU A 172 6.32 0.08 -4.81
CA GLU A 172 5.30 1.01 -5.28
C GLU A 172 5.20 2.19 -4.33
N CYS A 173 5.16 3.41 -4.85
CA CYS A 173 4.81 4.62 -4.11
C CYS A 173 3.50 5.17 -4.66
N ARG A 174 2.52 5.36 -3.80
CA ARG A 174 1.28 6.06 -4.14
C ARG A 174 1.53 7.56 -4.14
N ILE A 175 1.12 8.24 -5.19
CA ILE A 175 1.19 9.70 -5.30
C ILE A 175 -0.23 10.22 -5.15
N THR A 176 -0.47 10.95 -4.06
CA THR A 176 -1.77 11.57 -3.78
C THR A 176 -1.67 13.08 -3.90
N ALA A 177 -2.71 13.70 -4.45
CA ALA A 177 -2.85 15.16 -4.51
C ALA A 177 -3.36 15.66 -3.15
N GLU A 178 -2.43 15.97 -2.27
CA GLU A 178 -2.69 16.36 -0.88
C GLU A 178 -1.72 17.45 -0.41
N LYS A 179 -2.23 18.38 0.40
CA LYS A 179 -1.47 19.47 0.99
C LYS A 179 -0.75 18.99 2.25
N ILE A 180 0.56 18.79 2.15
CA ILE A 180 1.40 18.26 3.23
C ILE A 180 1.28 19.08 4.52
N TYR A 181 1.25 20.42 4.42
CA TYR A 181 1.20 21.34 5.57
C TYR A 181 -0.21 21.65 6.07
N ASP A 182 -1.25 21.16 5.39
CA ASP A 182 -2.66 21.32 5.79
C ASP A 182 -3.26 19.97 6.20
N GLY A 183 -2.55 19.25 7.06
CA GLY A 183 -2.98 17.95 7.58
C GLY A 183 -3.21 16.88 6.51
N PHE A 184 -2.61 17.03 5.33
CA PHE A 184 -2.81 16.19 4.15
C PHE A 184 -4.24 16.28 3.60
N ALA A 185 -4.83 17.47 3.63
CA ALA A 185 -6.11 17.72 2.99
C ALA A 185 -6.01 17.49 1.48
N PRO A 186 -7.04 16.91 0.83
CA PRO A 186 -7.08 16.76 -0.62
C PRO A 186 -6.83 18.08 -1.34
N CYS A 187 -6.06 18.04 -2.42
CA CYS A 187 -5.72 19.19 -3.25
C CYS A 187 -6.23 19.00 -4.69
N PRO A 188 -7.55 19.11 -4.92
CA PRO A 188 -8.08 19.09 -6.29
C PRO A 188 -7.61 20.32 -7.05
N GLY A 189 -7.51 20.22 -8.38
CA GLY A 189 -7.10 21.33 -9.21
C GLY A 189 -6.61 20.89 -10.59
N LYS A 190 -6.13 21.86 -11.37
CA LYS A 190 -5.68 21.64 -12.74
C LYS A 190 -4.17 21.41 -12.77
N ILE A 191 -3.74 20.35 -13.45
CA ILE A 191 -2.32 20.06 -13.69
C ILE A 191 -1.81 21.03 -14.77
N SER A 192 -0.91 21.94 -14.39
CA SER A 192 -0.31 22.91 -15.30
C SER A 192 0.85 22.31 -16.10
N PHE A 193 1.64 21.43 -15.47
CA PHE A 193 2.71 20.67 -16.10
C PHE A 193 2.85 19.29 -15.49
N LEU A 194 3.18 18.28 -16.30
CA LEU A 194 3.40 16.91 -15.88
C LEU A 194 4.63 16.34 -16.58
N HIS A 195 5.54 15.77 -15.80
CA HIS A 195 6.59 14.87 -16.28
C HIS A 195 6.54 13.57 -15.50
N LEU A 196 6.34 12.45 -16.18
CA LEU A 196 6.33 11.11 -15.58
C LEU A 196 7.69 10.44 -15.77
N PRO A 197 8.24 9.79 -14.73
CA PRO A 197 9.50 9.08 -14.83
C PRO A 197 9.38 7.87 -15.75
N ALA A 198 10.48 7.55 -16.42
CA ALA A 198 10.53 6.41 -17.33
C ALA A 198 11.85 5.65 -17.22
N GLY A 199 12.03 4.59 -18.00
CA GLY A 199 13.26 3.83 -18.11
C GLY A 199 13.13 2.39 -17.63
N HIS A 200 14.25 1.65 -17.68
CA HIS A 200 14.25 0.21 -17.37
C HIS A 200 13.82 -0.06 -15.92
N GLY A 201 12.82 -0.92 -15.78
CA GLY A 201 12.28 -1.31 -14.46
C GLY A 201 11.46 -0.20 -13.77
N VAL A 202 10.96 0.79 -14.52
CA VAL A 202 10.03 1.82 -14.03
C VAL A 202 8.69 1.63 -14.75
N ARG A 203 7.61 1.61 -13.97
CA ARG A 203 6.21 1.62 -14.43
C ARG A 203 5.48 2.74 -13.71
N VAL A 204 4.66 3.49 -14.42
CA VAL A 204 3.76 4.49 -13.84
C VAL A 204 2.33 4.17 -14.26
N ASP A 205 1.47 3.94 -13.29
CA ASP A 205 0.02 3.80 -13.53
C ASP A 205 -0.65 5.12 -13.14
N SER A 206 -1.14 5.86 -14.13
CA SER A 206 -1.78 7.16 -13.92
C SER A 206 -2.73 7.50 -15.07
N ALA A 207 -3.75 8.31 -14.78
CA ALA A 207 -4.60 8.94 -15.78
C ALA A 207 -4.23 10.43 -15.99
N LEU A 208 -3.17 10.94 -15.36
CA LEU A 208 -2.77 12.34 -15.46
C LEU A 208 -2.19 12.67 -16.84
N TYR A 209 -2.46 13.90 -17.27
CA TYR A 209 -1.81 14.57 -18.39
C TYR A 209 -1.80 16.08 -18.12
N THR A 210 -0.88 16.81 -18.75
CA THR A 210 -0.85 18.28 -18.65
C THR A 210 -2.16 18.88 -19.13
N GLY A 211 -2.81 19.66 -18.27
CA GLY A 211 -4.11 20.29 -18.53
C GLY A 211 -5.32 19.52 -17.96
N CYS A 212 -5.16 18.28 -17.47
CA CYS A 212 -6.26 17.57 -16.82
C CYS A 212 -6.63 18.20 -15.48
N GLU A 213 -7.84 17.92 -15.00
CA GLU A 213 -8.36 18.41 -13.73
C GLU A 213 -8.56 17.24 -12.76
N ILE A 214 -8.02 17.38 -11.54
CA ILE A 214 -8.23 16.44 -10.43
C ILE A 214 -9.55 16.81 -9.77
N SER A 215 -10.49 15.88 -9.81
CA SER A 215 -11.83 16.04 -9.26
C SER A 215 -11.83 15.98 -7.73
N PRO A 216 -12.61 16.82 -7.02
CA PRO A 216 -12.79 16.71 -5.57
C PRO A 216 -13.73 15.56 -5.16
N TYR A 217 -14.37 14.86 -6.10
CA TYR A 217 -15.38 13.84 -5.84
C TYR A 217 -14.83 12.41 -5.76
N TYR A 218 -13.53 12.24 -6.04
CA TYR A 218 -12.84 10.95 -6.00
C TYR A 218 -11.68 10.97 -5.00
N ASP A 219 -11.07 9.81 -4.78
CA ASP A 219 -9.85 9.68 -3.98
C ASP A 219 -8.73 10.58 -4.51
N SER A 220 -7.89 11.06 -3.60
CA SER A 220 -6.77 11.94 -3.91
C SER A 220 -5.61 11.25 -4.65
N MET A 221 -5.61 9.92 -4.79
CA MET A 221 -4.55 9.18 -5.47
C MET A 221 -4.58 9.43 -6.97
N VAL A 222 -3.51 10.00 -7.50
CA VAL A 222 -3.41 10.44 -8.90
C VAL A 222 -2.41 9.63 -9.73
N ALA A 223 -1.47 8.96 -9.08
CA ALA A 223 -0.51 8.08 -9.73
C ALA A 223 0.03 7.03 -8.77
N LYS A 224 0.54 5.94 -9.36
CA LYS A 224 1.41 4.97 -8.69
C LYS A 224 2.71 4.92 -9.47
N VAL A 225 3.82 5.08 -8.76
CA VAL A 225 5.16 4.87 -9.31
C VAL A 225 5.65 3.53 -8.81
N ILE A 226 5.93 2.60 -9.72
CA ILE A 226 6.37 1.25 -9.41
C ILE A 226 7.75 1.03 -10.02
N VAL A 227 8.67 0.48 -9.25
CA VAL A 227 10.01 0.14 -9.75
C VAL A 227 10.37 -1.30 -9.42
N LYS A 228 11.21 -1.91 -10.27
CA LYS A 228 11.82 -3.22 -10.01
C LYS A 228 13.34 -3.12 -10.08
N GLY A 229 14.03 -3.73 -9.13
CA GLY A 229 15.48 -3.97 -9.14
C GLY A 229 15.79 -5.45 -8.89
N ASP A 230 17.01 -5.88 -9.19
CA ASP A 230 17.45 -7.24 -8.88
C ASP A 230 17.61 -7.44 -7.37
N THR A 231 17.80 -6.36 -6.64
CA THR A 231 17.86 -6.33 -5.18
C THR A 231 16.98 -5.20 -4.62
N ARG A 232 16.59 -5.29 -3.35
CA ARG A 232 15.85 -4.23 -2.66
C ARG A 232 16.58 -2.89 -2.71
N LEU A 233 17.91 -2.88 -2.51
CA LEU A 233 18.68 -1.64 -2.55
C LEU A 233 18.66 -1.00 -3.94
N GLU A 234 18.70 -1.81 -5.00
CA GLU A 234 18.57 -1.32 -6.37
C GLU A 234 17.17 -0.75 -6.61
N ALA A 235 16.11 -1.42 -6.16
CA ALA A 235 14.75 -0.90 -6.23
C ALA A 235 14.63 0.45 -5.51
N ILE A 236 15.17 0.59 -4.29
CA ILE A 236 15.20 1.87 -3.56
C ILE A 236 15.92 2.96 -4.37
N ARG A 237 17.09 2.66 -4.97
CA ARG A 237 17.82 3.63 -5.80
C ARG A 237 17.05 4.03 -7.05
N LYS A 238 16.39 3.07 -7.71
CA LYS A 238 15.51 3.36 -8.85
C LYS A 238 14.31 4.22 -8.45
N MET A 239 13.71 3.93 -7.28
CA MET A 239 12.59 4.74 -6.78
C MET A 239 13.02 6.17 -6.46
N ARG A 240 14.19 6.38 -5.84
CA ARG A 240 14.75 7.72 -5.64
C ARG A 240 14.86 8.50 -6.94
N ARG A 241 15.44 7.86 -7.98
CA ARG A 241 15.56 8.48 -9.29
C ARG A 241 14.18 8.79 -9.87
N ALA A 242 13.27 7.82 -9.87
CA ALA A 242 11.94 7.99 -10.45
C ALA A 242 11.15 9.10 -9.76
N LEU A 243 11.15 9.15 -8.42
CA LEU A 243 10.47 10.22 -7.67
C LEU A 243 11.15 11.59 -7.86
N GLY A 244 12.49 11.62 -8.00
CA GLY A 244 13.24 12.86 -8.28
C GLY A 244 13.05 13.39 -9.70
N GLU A 245 12.72 12.53 -10.67
CA GLU A 245 12.40 12.90 -12.04
C GLU A 245 10.92 13.31 -12.21
N MET A 246 10.03 12.88 -11.32
CA MET A 246 8.61 13.15 -11.44
C MET A 246 8.30 14.61 -11.12
N ILE A 247 7.59 15.30 -12.02
CA ILE A 247 7.14 16.67 -11.82
C ILE A 247 5.63 16.73 -11.98
N ILE A 248 4.95 17.26 -10.98
CA ILE A 248 3.51 17.53 -11.01
C ILE A 248 3.31 18.97 -10.52
N GLU A 249 2.86 19.85 -11.41
CA GLU A 249 2.60 21.25 -11.08
C GLU A 249 1.11 21.58 -11.18
N GLY A 250 0.69 22.59 -10.41
CA GLY A 250 -0.69 23.07 -10.34
C GLY A 250 -1.47 22.54 -9.14
N VAL A 251 -0.96 21.47 -8.49
CA VAL A 251 -1.52 20.91 -7.24
C VAL A 251 -0.38 20.49 -6.31
N ASP A 252 -0.65 20.47 -5.01
CA ASP A 252 0.26 19.88 -4.04
C ASP A 252 0.09 18.36 -4.00
N THR A 253 1.21 17.65 -3.79
CA THR A 253 1.22 16.19 -3.69
C THR A 253 2.12 15.71 -2.57
N ILE A 254 1.97 14.44 -2.15
CA ILE A 254 2.86 13.82 -1.16
C ILE A 254 4.20 13.34 -1.75
N LEU A 255 4.47 13.60 -3.03
CA LEU A 255 5.70 13.20 -3.72
C LEU A 255 6.98 13.53 -2.91
N PRO A 256 7.14 14.75 -2.31
CA PRO A 256 8.33 15.06 -1.50
C PRO A 256 8.49 14.15 -0.29
N ILE A 257 7.41 13.76 0.38
CA ILE A 257 7.47 12.83 1.51
C ILE A 257 7.89 11.43 1.05
N GLN A 258 7.34 10.94 -0.06
CA GLN A 258 7.75 9.67 -0.66
C GLN A 258 9.24 9.66 -1.01
N TYR A 259 9.74 10.76 -1.59
CA TYR A 259 11.15 10.92 -1.92
C TYR A 259 12.04 10.86 -0.67
N LEU A 260 11.69 11.59 0.39
CA LEU A 260 12.45 11.61 1.64
C LEU A 260 12.43 10.26 2.36
N LEU A 261 11.31 9.53 2.34
CA LEU A 261 11.21 8.17 2.89
C LEU A 261 12.27 7.24 2.29
N MET A 262 12.56 7.36 1.00
CA MET A 262 13.59 6.55 0.34
C MET A 262 15.01 6.79 0.89
N TYR A 263 15.26 7.88 1.60
CA TYR A 263 16.55 8.21 2.24
C TYR A 263 16.57 7.89 3.73
N ASN A 264 15.43 7.54 4.32
CA ASN A 264 15.39 7.20 5.74
C ASN A 264 16.20 5.93 6.01
N SER A 265 17.11 5.99 7.00
CA SER A 265 18.06 4.91 7.29
C SER A 265 17.38 3.64 7.81
N ASP A 266 16.28 3.78 8.55
CA ASP A 266 15.54 2.64 9.10
C ASP A 266 14.69 1.99 8.01
N PHE A 267 14.05 2.76 7.12
CA PHE A 267 13.42 2.22 5.93
C PHE A 267 14.42 1.42 5.07
N MET A 268 15.60 1.99 4.79
CA MET A 268 16.63 1.30 3.99
C MET A 268 17.09 -0.02 4.62
N ARG A 269 17.12 -0.10 5.97
CA ARG A 269 17.47 -1.33 6.71
C ARG A 269 16.29 -2.28 6.88
N GLY A 270 15.11 -1.91 6.39
CA GLY A 270 13.89 -2.67 6.56
C GLY A 270 13.27 -2.59 7.96
N ARG A 271 13.64 -1.64 8.79
CA ARG A 271 13.16 -1.47 10.18
C ARG A 271 11.91 -0.59 10.20
N TYR A 272 10.79 -1.14 9.83
CA TYR A 272 9.53 -0.40 9.80
C TYR A 272 8.35 -1.32 10.17
N ASP A 273 7.27 -0.70 10.60
CA ASP A 273 5.99 -1.27 10.96
C ASP A 273 4.88 -0.28 10.59
N THR A 274 3.62 -0.59 10.91
CA THR A 274 2.47 0.27 10.55
C THR A 274 2.49 1.66 11.20
N GLY A 275 3.25 1.86 12.29
CA GLY A 275 3.44 3.15 12.96
C GLY A 275 4.62 3.97 12.44
N PHE A 276 5.42 3.42 11.53
CA PHE A 276 6.69 4.01 11.08
C PHE A 276 6.52 5.45 10.56
N VAL A 277 5.63 5.65 9.61
CA VAL A 277 5.42 6.96 8.98
C VAL A 277 4.99 8.01 9.99
N SER A 278 4.12 7.64 10.93
CA SER A 278 3.66 8.56 11.99
C SER A 278 4.80 8.99 12.90
N ARG A 279 5.70 8.08 13.27
CA ARG A 279 6.86 8.39 14.13
C ARG A 279 7.90 9.27 13.44
N HIS A 280 8.05 9.17 12.13
CA HIS A 280 9.05 9.93 11.35
C HIS A 280 8.50 11.19 10.68
N MET A 281 7.19 11.45 10.75
CA MET A 281 6.55 12.53 9.99
C MET A 281 7.11 13.92 10.34
N GLU A 282 7.32 14.21 11.61
CA GLU A 282 7.88 15.53 12.04
C GLU A 282 9.29 15.74 11.49
N GLU A 283 10.14 14.72 11.51
CA GLU A 283 11.47 14.76 10.93
C GLU A 283 11.42 15.02 9.42
N LEU A 284 10.57 14.27 8.69
CA LEU A 284 10.39 14.40 7.24
C LEU A 284 9.92 15.80 6.87
N LEU A 285 8.95 16.36 7.60
CA LEU A 285 8.46 17.71 7.41
C LEU A 285 9.57 18.75 7.66
N SER A 286 10.34 18.60 8.74
CA SER A 286 11.47 19.49 9.04
C SER A 286 12.53 19.48 7.95
N ILE A 287 12.86 18.32 7.39
CA ILE A 287 13.80 18.19 6.27
C ILE A 287 13.24 18.89 5.03
N TYR A 288 11.98 18.67 4.71
CA TYR A 288 11.32 19.28 3.56
C TYR A 288 11.27 20.81 3.67
N GLU A 289 10.97 21.36 4.86
CA GLU A 289 11.00 22.80 5.12
C GLU A 289 12.38 23.42 4.89
N LYS A 290 13.42 22.77 5.43
CA LYS A 290 14.81 23.23 5.27
C LYS A 290 15.28 23.19 3.81
N ALA A 291 14.68 22.32 3.00
CA ALA A 291 14.93 22.24 1.56
C ALA A 291 14.13 23.27 0.73
N GLY A 292 13.42 24.21 1.36
CA GLY A 292 12.63 25.24 0.68
C GLY A 292 11.19 24.81 0.33
N GLY A 293 10.72 23.67 0.83
CA GLY A 293 9.42 23.12 0.47
C GLY A 293 8.20 23.96 0.86
N LYS A 294 8.34 24.95 1.76
CA LYS A 294 7.30 25.92 2.15
C LYS A 294 7.35 27.23 1.35
N ASP A 295 8.43 27.49 0.65
CA ASP A 295 8.64 28.78 0.00
C ASP A 295 7.96 28.80 -1.37
N GLU A 296 6.77 29.40 -1.44
CA GLU A 296 6.03 29.58 -2.69
C GLU A 296 6.81 30.42 -3.72
N SER A 297 7.79 31.22 -3.27
CA SER A 297 8.64 32.03 -4.16
C SER A 297 9.62 31.18 -4.98
N VAL A 298 10.01 30.00 -4.49
CA VAL A 298 10.91 29.07 -5.20
C VAL A 298 10.15 28.31 -6.31
N LYS A 299 8.84 28.12 -6.17
CA LYS A 299 8.01 27.46 -7.19
C LYS A 299 7.81 28.30 -8.48
N GLN A 300 8.16 29.59 -8.46
CA GLN A 300 8.00 30.50 -9.61
C GLN A 300 9.29 30.73 -10.41
N SER A 301 10.41 30.13 -10.02
CA SER A 301 11.73 30.43 -10.59
C SER A 301 12.43 29.24 -11.29
N VAL A 302 11.69 28.18 -11.66
CA VAL A 302 12.21 27.07 -12.47
C VAL A 302 11.42 26.94 -13.77
#